data_f0c575c8c6e7f4781073e81712452959
#
_entry.id   f0c575c8c6e7f4781073e81712452959
#
_cell.length_a   1.000
_cell.length_b   1.000
_cell.length_c   1.000
_cell.angle_alpha   90.00
_cell.angle_beta   90.00
_cell.angle_gamma   90.00
#
_symmetry.space_group_name_H-M   'P 1'
#
loop_
_entity.id
_entity.type
_entity.pdbx_description
1 polymer ?
#
loop_
_entity_poly.entity_id
_entity_poly.type
_entity_poly.pdbx_seq_one_letter_code
_entity_poly.pdbx_strand_id
1 'polypeptide(L)'
;KKLSHVSKHEGDVSFSPETFSADSKNLYFLTDDGAEFTYLKRYDIESGKSEKVEDAPWDISFAQLSWNGKYRVLGVNNDARTEIKVYEHATNNPVQLPKMPNAEITSVNISKSEKLMTFYVNGSSSPNNLHVYSFETKQFKPLTNTMNTEITQDDLVDAKVVRYKSFDGVEIPSIYYKPHHIKPGEKAPALVWVHGGPGGQSRVGYSPLIQYLVNHGYVVIAVNNRGSSGYGKTFFKMDDLK
;
A
#
# COMPACT_ATOMS: atom_id res chain seq x y z
N LYS A 1 -0.01 34.81 -14.66
CA LYS A 1 -0.78 33.55 -14.82
C LYS A 1 -1.93 33.57 -13.81
N LYS A 2 -3.12 33.21 -14.23
CA LYS A 2 -4.30 33.12 -13.36
C LYS A 2 -4.26 31.76 -12.67
N LEU A 3 -4.40 31.75 -11.33
CA LEU A 3 -4.56 30.53 -10.56
C LEU A 3 -6.03 30.15 -10.47
N SER A 4 -6.33 28.88 -10.58
CA SER A 4 -7.67 28.30 -10.38
C SER A 4 -7.65 27.34 -9.19
N HIS A 5 -8.61 27.48 -8.27
CA HIS A 5 -8.79 26.61 -7.14
C HIS A 5 -9.62 25.40 -7.55
N VAL A 6 -9.01 24.22 -7.60
CA VAL A 6 -9.62 22.96 -8.06
C VAL A 6 -10.29 22.21 -6.92
N SER A 7 -9.75 22.29 -5.72
CA SER A 7 -10.14 21.51 -4.52
C SER A 7 -11.14 22.24 -3.61
N LYS A 8 -12.14 22.95 -4.18
CA LYS A 8 -13.18 23.59 -3.37
C LYS A 8 -14.02 22.54 -2.65
N HIS A 9 -14.12 22.66 -1.32
CA HIS A 9 -14.87 21.73 -0.47
C HIS A 9 -15.34 22.39 0.80
N GLU A 10 -16.21 21.71 1.56
CA GLU A 10 -16.59 22.05 2.92
C GLU A 10 -16.15 20.91 3.85
N GLY A 11 -15.81 21.26 5.09
CA GLY A 11 -15.35 20.31 6.08
C GLY A 11 -13.91 19.83 5.87
N ASP A 12 -13.58 18.71 6.47
CA ASP A 12 -12.26 18.11 6.44
C ASP A 12 -12.18 17.08 5.30
N VAL A 13 -11.53 17.47 4.21
CA VAL A 13 -11.36 16.68 2.98
C VAL A 13 -9.91 16.74 2.53
N SER A 14 -9.33 15.60 2.22
CA SER A 14 -7.99 15.51 1.68
C SER A 14 -7.99 15.59 0.14
N PHE A 15 -6.92 16.22 -0.39
CA PHE A 15 -6.65 16.27 -1.84
C PHE A 15 -5.16 16.06 -2.06
N SER A 16 -4.82 15.03 -2.83
CA SER A 16 -3.44 14.74 -3.24
C SER A 16 -3.34 14.73 -4.76
N PRO A 17 -2.62 15.67 -5.39
CA PRO A 17 -2.37 15.63 -6.83
C PRO A 17 -1.40 14.48 -7.15
N GLU A 18 -1.75 13.68 -8.16
CA GLU A 18 -1.00 12.48 -8.51
C GLU A 18 -0.26 12.62 -9.85
N THR A 19 -0.98 12.89 -10.92
CA THR A 19 -0.39 12.94 -12.27
C THR A 19 -1.26 13.73 -13.25
N PHE A 20 -0.65 14.18 -14.35
CA PHE A 20 -1.38 14.71 -15.50
C PHE A 20 -1.51 13.64 -16.59
N SER A 21 -2.55 13.77 -17.42
CA SER A 21 -2.60 13.03 -18.69
C SER A 21 -1.45 13.43 -19.61
N ALA A 22 -1.05 12.56 -20.53
CA ALA A 22 0.08 12.80 -21.45
C ALA A 22 -0.12 14.06 -22.32
N ASP A 23 -1.37 14.42 -22.64
CA ASP A 23 -1.74 15.65 -23.37
C ASP A 23 -1.91 16.88 -22.47
N SER A 24 -1.68 16.73 -21.16
CA SER A 24 -1.80 17.77 -20.13
C SER A 24 -3.22 18.38 -19.99
N LYS A 25 -4.24 17.71 -20.48
CA LYS A 25 -5.62 18.19 -20.40
C LYS A 25 -6.34 17.77 -19.12
N ASN A 26 -5.88 16.73 -18.46
CA ASN A 26 -6.50 16.21 -17.26
C ASN A 26 -5.50 16.13 -16.10
N LEU A 27 -5.95 16.52 -14.90
CA LEU A 27 -5.27 16.27 -13.64
C LEU A 27 -5.96 15.10 -12.95
N TYR A 28 -5.16 14.11 -12.52
CA TYR A 28 -5.60 13.02 -11.66
C TYR A 28 -5.18 13.32 -10.23
N PHE A 29 -6.08 13.12 -9.29
CA PHE A 29 -5.84 13.36 -7.88
C PHE A 29 -6.63 12.39 -7.02
N LEU A 30 -6.13 12.15 -5.81
CA LEU A 30 -6.83 11.38 -4.79
C LEU A 30 -7.59 12.32 -3.86
N THR A 31 -8.74 11.87 -3.37
CA THR A 31 -9.55 12.60 -2.40
C THR A 31 -10.45 11.64 -1.63
N ASP A 32 -10.84 12.01 -0.42
CA ASP A 32 -11.86 11.34 0.39
C ASP A 32 -13.17 12.15 0.45
N ASP A 33 -13.38 13.06 -0.51
CA ASP A 33 -14.58 13.91 -0.58
C ASP A 33 -15.87 13.07 -0.66
N GLY A 34 -16.67 13.12 0.42
CA GLY A 34 -17.89 12.33 0.56
C GLY A 34 -17.67 10.82 0.70
N ALA A 35 -16.46 10.35 1.05
CA ALA A 35 -16.12 8.94 1.15
C ALA A 35 -15.33 8.62 2.44
N GLU A 36 -15.37 7.35 2.84
CA GLU A 36 -14.58 6.80 3.95
C GLU A 36 -13.13 6.58 3.57
N PHE A 37 -12.89 6.14 2.33
CA PHE A 37 -11.57 5.85 1.78
C PHE A 37 -11.23 6.80 0.64
N THR A 38 -9.94 7.08 0.46
CA THR A 38 -9.46 7.87 -0.66
C THR A 38 -9.69 7.14 -1.98
N TYR A 39 -10.15 7.87 -2.97
CA TYR A 39 -10.45 7.38 -4.31
C TYR A 39 -9.87 8.29 -5.38
N LEU A 40 -9.76 7.80 -6.63
CA LEU A 40 -9.19 8.53 -7.74
C LEU A 40 -10.24 9.35 -8.48
N LYS A 41 -10.00 10.67 -8.63
CA LYS A 41 -10.74 11.59 -9.48
C LYS A 41 -9.90 12.09 -10.66
N ARG A 42 -10.57 12.44 -11.73
CA ARG A 42 -10.01 13.15 -12.87
C ARG A 42 -10.67 14.52 -12.95
N TYR A 43 -9.88 15.56 -13.14
CA TYR A 43 -10.31 16.93 -13.39
C TYR A 43 -9.94 17.32 -14.82
N ASP A 44 -10.90 17.65 -15.64
CA ASP A 44 -10.70 18.20 -16.97
C ASP A 44 -10.40 19.70 -16.86
N ILE A 45 -9.23 20.10 -17.36
CA ILE A 45 -8.71 21.48 -17.17
C ILE A 45 -9.49 22.50 -17.99
N GLU A 46 -9.99 22.12 -19.16
CA GLU A 46 -10.72 23.02 -20.05
C GLU A 46 -12.14 23.27 -19.56
N SER A 47 -12.87 22.21 -19.26
CA SER A 47 -14.27 22.33 -18.81
C SER A 47 -14.43 22.63 -17.32
N GLY A 48 -13.39 22.40 -16.51
CA GLY A 48 -13.44 22.55 -15.05
C GLY A 48 -14.27 21.47 -14.35
N LYS A 49 -14.59 20.37 -15.01
CA LYS A 49 -15.40 19.28 -14.44
C LYS A 49 -14.53 18.17 -13.87
N SER A 50 -15.02 17.58 -12.78
CA SER A 50 -14.39 16.40 -12.17
C SER A 50 -15.29 15.20 -12.26
N GLU A 51 -14.68 14.01 -12.40
CA GLU A 51 -15.39 12.74 -12.33
C GLU A 51 -14.60 11.71 -11.52
N LYS A 52 -15.29 10.78 -10.89
CA LYS A 52 -14.67 9.65 -10.23
C LYS A 52 -14.17 8.66 -11.28
N VAL A 53 -12.90 8.25 -11.17
CA VAL A 53 -12.26 7.28 -12.06
C VAL A 53 -12.29 5.88 -11.47
N GLU A 54 -11.90 5.76 -10.19
CA GLU A 54 -11.85 4.47 -9.51
C GLU A 54 -11.93 4.66 -7.99
N ASP A 55 -12.55 3.68 -7.32
CA ASP A 55 -12.56 3.54 -5.88
C ASP A 55 -12.21 2.10 -5.47
N ALA A 56 -11.97 1.91 -4.18
CA ALA A 56 -11.69 0.61 -3.59
C ALA A 56 -12.30 0.56 -2.17
N PRO A 57 -12.50 -0.64 -1.58
CA PRO A 57 -12.92 -0.76 -0.18
C PRO A 57 -11.79 -0.43 0.81
N TRP A 58 -10.72 0.20 0.35
CA TRP A 58 -9.52 0.65 1.04
C TRP A 58 -8.97 1.90 0.38
N ASP A 59 -8.08 2.62 1.07
CA ASP A 59 -7.45 3.81 0.51
C ASP A 59 -6.66 3.50 -0.77
N ILE A 60 -6.97 4.19 -1.86
CA ILE A 60 -6.02 4.33 -2.97
C ILE A 60 -4.93 5.28 -2.47
N SER A 61 -3.71 4.77 -2.36
CA SER A 61 -2.58 5.49 -1.76
C SER A 61 -1.72 6.24 -2.78
N PHE A 62 -1.79 5.85 -4.04
CA PHE A 62 -1.18 6.58 -5.16
C PHE A 62 -1.81 6.18 -6.49
N ALA A 63 -1.65 7.04 -7.50
CA ALA A 63 -2.02 6.78 -8.87
C ALA A 63 -0.97 7.38 -9.82
N GLN A 64 -0.65 6.69 -10.90
CA GLN A 64 0.25 7.23 -11.91
C GLN A 64 -0.17 6.78 -13.31
N LEU A 65 0.14 7.59 -14.32
CA LEU A 65 0.07 7.21 -15.73
C LEU A 65 1.47 6.93 -16.26
N SER A 66 1.58 5.98 -17.19
CA SER A 66 2.80 5.79 -17.96
C SER A 66 3.08 6.99 -18.88
N TRP A 67 4.31 7.09 -19.39
CA TRP A 67 4.80 8.28 -20.08
C TRP A 67 3.90 8.78 -21.23
N ASN A 68 3.37 7.87 -22.07
CA ASN A 68 2.46 8.21 -23.15
C ASN A 68 0.98 7.98 -22.77
N GLY A 69 0.69 7.66 -21.52
CA GLY A 69 -0.66 7.42 -21.03
C GLY A 69 -1.27 6.08 -21.41
N LYS A 70 -0.46 5.10 -21.83
CA LYS A 70 -0.97 3.78 -22.20
C LYS A 70 -1.46 2.98 -20.99
N TYR A 71 -0.76 3.10 -19.85
CA TYR A 71 -1.06 2.37 -18.64
C TYR A 71 -1.40 3.32 -17.48
N ARG A 72 -2.36 2.90 -16.66
CA ARG A 72 -2.66 3.48 -15.34
C ARG A 72 -2.28 2.49 -14.26
N VAL A 73 -1.55 2.95 -13.26
CA VAL A 73 -1.16 2.17 -12.08
C VAL A 73 -1.80 2.78 -10.86
N LEU A 74 -2.36 1.93 -10.00
CA LEU A 74 -2.90 2.29 -8.70
C LEU A 74 -2.25 1.44 -7.62
N GLY A 75 -1.93 2.06 -6.49
CA GLY A 75 -1.59 1.37 -5.26
C GLY A 75 -2.73 1.48 -4.26
N VAL A 76 -3.26 0.36 -3.83
CA VAL A 76 -4.31 0.29 -2.81
C VAL A 76 -3.70 -0.20 -1.50
N ASN A 77 -3.98 0.49 -0.41
CA ASN A 77 -3.56 0.07 0.94
C ASN A 77 -4.56 -0.96 1.48
N ASN A 78 -4.48 -2.18 0.99
CA ASN A 78 -5.38 -3.25 1.36
C ASN A 78 -4.92 -3.91 2.67
N ASP A 79 -5.52 -3.51 3.79
CA ASP A 79 -5.29 -4.08 5.13
C ASP A 79 -3.79 -4.16 5.51
N ALA A 80 -3.11 -3.01 5.45
CA ALA A 80 -1.68 -2.87 5.71
C ALA A 80 -0.74 -3.57 4.70
N ARG A 81 -1.26 -3.98 3.56
CA ARG A 81 -0.52 -4.49 2.40
C ARG A 81 -0.71 -3.57 1.20
N THR A 82 0.25 -3.58 0.29
CA THR A 82 0.11 -2.87 -0.98
C THR A 82 -0.46 -3.81 -2.04
N GLU A 83 -1.61 -3.46 -2.59
CA GLU A 83 -2.17 -4.10 -3.77
C GLU A 83 -1.96 -3.19 -4.98
N ILE A 84 -1.15 -3.64 -5.94
CA ILE A 84 -0.93 -2.91 -7.19
C ILE A 84 -1.94 -3.36 -8.24
N LYS A 85 -2.64 -2.39 -8.83
CA LYS A 85 -3.50 -2.59 -9.99
C LYS A 85 -2.91 -1.84 -11.18
N VAL A 86 -2.81 -2.52 -12.31
CA VAL A 86 -2.36 -1.93 -13.57
C VAL A 86 -3.45 -2.14 -14.60
N TYR A 87 -3.79 -1.07 -15.32
CA TYR A 87 -4.80 -1.09 -16.39
C TYR A 87 -4.23 -0.55 -17.69
N GLU A 88 -4.69 -1.07 -18.80
CA GLU A 88 -4.64 -0.34 -20.06
C GLU A 88 -5.56 0.87 -19.95
N HIS A 89 -5.00 2.07 -19.97
CA HIS A 89 -5.72 3.28 -19.58
C HIS A 89 -6.94 3.58 -20.46
N ALA A 90 -6.82 3.38 -21.78
CA ALA A 90 -7.89 3.70 -22.73
C ALA A 90 -9.08 2.73 -22.67
N THR A 91 -8.83 1.46 -22.35
CA THR A 91 -9.85 0.40 -22.35
C THR A 91 -10.31 0.02 -20.95
N ASN A 92 -9.58 0.44 -19.95
CA ASN A 92 -9.74 0.02 -18.55
C ASN A 92 -9.58 -1.49 -18.34
N ASN A 93 -8.93 -2.20 -19.28
CA ASN A 93 -8.64 -3.62 -19.14
C ASN A 93 -7.52 -3.84 -18.10
N PRO A 94 -7.71 -4.76 -17.14
CA PRO A 94 -6.67 -5.04 -16.16
C PRO A 94 -5.49 -5.80 -16.81
N VAL A 95 -4.29 -5.37 -16.48
CA VAL A 95 -3.05 -6.10 -16.79
C VAL A 95 -2.85 -7.15 -15.69
N GLN A 96 -2.79 -8.42 -16.07
CA GLN A 96 -2.54 -9.51 -15.12
C GLN A 96 -1.09 -9.46 -14.65
N LEU A 97 -0.90 -9.15 -13.38
CA LEU A 97 0.40 -9.20 -12.73
C LEU A 97 0.71 -10.60 -12.20
N PRO A 98 2.00 -10.96 -12.06
CA PRO A 98 2.36 -12.24 -11.47
C PRO A 98 1.90 -12.32 -10.01
N LYS A 99 1.41 -13.48 -9.60
CA LYS A 99 1.08 -13.75 -8.21
C LYS A 99 2.36 -14.01 -7.42
N MET A 100 2.52 -13.33 -6.31
CA MET A 100 3.64 -13.47 -5.40
C MET A 100 3.14 -14.09 -4.09
N PRO A 101 3.43 -15.37 -3.83
CA PRO A 101 3.07 -16.00 -2.55
C PRO A 101 3.74 -15.25 -1.38
N ASN A 102 2.96 -14.89 -0.36
CA ASN A 102 3.42 -14.21 0.85
C ASN A 102 4.21 -12.91 0.63
N ALA A 103 4.11 -12.31 -0.56
CA ALA A 103 4.78 -11.07 -0.92
C ALA A 103 3.81 -10.14 -1.65
N GLU A 104 4.17 -8.88 -1.72
CA GLU A 104 3.43 -7.83 -2.43
C GLU A 104 4.33 -7.13 -3.45
N ILE A 105 3.68 -6.58 -4.48
CA ILE A 105 4.36 -5.72 -5.45
C ILE A 105 4.24 -4.27 -4.97
N THR A 106 5.35 -3.56 -4.99
CA THR A 106 5.41 -2.15 -4.60
C THR A 106 6.24 -1.33 -5.58
N SER A 107 6.13 0.00 -5.51
CA SER A 107 7.00 0.96 -6.22
C SER A 107 7.16 0.66 -7.72
N VAL A 108 6.05 0.66 -8.42
CA VAL A 108 6.00 0.39 -9.87
C VAL A 108 6.54 1.56 -10.68
N ASN A 109 7.40 1.27 -11.66
CA ASN A 109 7.84 2.24 -12.66
C ASN A 109 7.72 1.64 -14.06
N ILE A 110 7.15 2.38 -14.99
CA ILE A 110 7.01 1.97 -16.39
C ILE A 110 8.03 2.73 -17.25
N SER A 111 8.75 2.01 -18.11
CA SER A 111 9.72 2.61 -19.01
C SER A 111 9.06 3.61 -19.98
N LYS A 112 9.82 4.60 -20.47
CA LYS A 112 9.31 5.56 -21.47
C LYS A 112 8.78 4.90 -22.74
N SER A 113 9.33 3.75 -23.12
CA SER A 113 8.82 2.96 -24.26
C SER A 113 7.54 2.21 -23.97
N GLU A 114 7.11 2.17 -22.69
CA GLU A 114 5.94 1.44 -22.19
C GLU A 114 5.95 -0.08 -22.51
N LYS A 115 7.15 -0.61 -22.77
CA LYS A 115 7.34 -2.04 -23.02
C LYS A 115 7.73 -2.82 -21.76
N LEU A 116 8.35 -2.13 -20.79
CA LEU A 116 8.86 -2.73 -19.56
C LEU A 116 8.29 -2.00 -18.35
N MET A 117 8.10 -2.77 -17.28
CA MET A 117 7.75 -2.29 -15.96
C MET A 117 8.73 -2.86 -14.95
N THR A 118 9.27 -2.03 -14.07
CA THR A 118 10.02 -2.47 -12.91
C THR A 118 9.19 -2.27 -11.65
N PHE A 119 9.40 -3.13 -10.68
CA PHE A 119 8.72 -3.08 -9.39
C PHE A 119 9.54 -3.79 -8.32
N TYR A 120 9.31 -3.44 -7.07
CA TYR A 120 9.82 -4.21 -5.96
C TYR A 120 8.82 -5.29 -5.56
N VAL A 121 9.37 -6.45 -5.19
CA VAL A 121 8.65 -7.50 -4.50
C VAL A 121 9.22 -7.59 -3.09
N ASN A 122 8.37 -7.51 -2.09
CA ASN A 122 8.73 -7.71 -0.70
C ASN A 122 7.64 -8.47 0.06
N GLY A 123 7.99 -8.97 1.23
CA GLY A 123 7.07 -9.60 2.18
C GLY A 123 7.67 -9.53 3.56
N SER A 124 6.96 -9.99 4.58
CA SER A 124 7.47 -9.96 5.94
C SER A 124 8.73 -10.81 6.14
N SER A 125 8.88 -11.86 5.36
CA SER A 125 10.04 -12.79 5.36
C SER A 125 10.96 -12.62 4.16
N SER A 126 10.79 -11.55 3.35
CA SER A 126 11.63 -11.30 2.18
C SER A 126 11.87 -9.79 2.01
N PRO A 127 13.13 -9.33 2.00
CA PRO A 127 13.43 -7.93 1.73
C PRO A 127 13.07 -7.54 0.28
N ASN A 128 13.09 -6.24 0.01
CA ASN A 128 12.80 -5.70 -1.31
C ASN A 128 13.75 -6.28 -2.37
N ASN A 129 13.20 -6.95 -3.37
CA ASN A 129 13.92 -7.39 -4.56
C ASN A 129 13.34 -6.71 -5.80
N LEU A 130 14.23 -6.14 -6.62
CA LEU A 130 13.85 -5.50 -7.87
C LEU A 130 13.55 -6.56 -8.93
N HIS A 131 12.43 -6.39 -9.62
CA HIS A 131 11.98 -7.23 -10.70
C HIS A 131 11.72 -6.40 -11.95
N VAL A 132 11.78 -7.03 -13.11
CA VAL A 132 11.34 -6.47 -14.38
C VAL A 132 10.27 -7.36 -15.00
N TYR A 133 9.22 -6.73 -15.52
CA TYR A 133 8.12 -7.34 -16.26
C TYR A 133 8.08 -6.78 -17.68
N SER A 134 7.91 -7.65 -18.67
CA SER A 134 7.70 -7.28 -20.07
C SER A 134 6.21 -7.35 -20.40
N PHE A 135 5.63 -6.23 -20.83
CA PHE A 135 4.23 -6.18 -21.27
C PHE A 135 4.00 -6.98 -22.57
N GLU A 136 5.05 -7.15 -23.37
CA GLU A 136 5.00 -7.86 -24.66
C GLU A 136 4.99 -9.38 -24.45
N THR A 137 5.97 -9.89 -23.68
CA THR A 137 6.11 -11.33 -23.44
C THR A 137 5.34 -11.82 -22.20
N LYS A 138 4.83 -10.90 -21.36
CA LYS A 138 4.17 -11.16 -20.08
C LYS A 138 5.03 -11.96 -19.08
N GLN A 139 6.33 -11.94 -19.26
CA GLN A 139 7.30 -12.58 -18.40
C GLN A 139 7.88 -11.59 -17.40
N PHE A 140 8.19 -12.06 -16.21
CA PHE A 140 8.93 -11.30 -15.23
C PHE A 140 10.13 -12.09 -14.71
N LYS A 141 11.15 -11.37 -14.25
CA LYS A 141 12.34 -11.96 -13.64
C LYS A 141 12.91 -11.05 -12.54
N PRO A 142 13.52 -11.62 -11.50
CA PRO A 142 14.27 -10.85 -10.54
C PRO A 142 15.54 -10.26 -11.18
N LEU A 143 15.88 -9.05 -10.76
CA LEU A 143 17.14 -8.38 -11.10
C LEU A 143 18.10 -8.36 -9.91
N THR A 144 17.59 -8.49 -8.69
CA THR A 144 18.39 -8.49 -7.46
C THR A 144 18.02 -9.67 -6.57
N ASN A 145 18.96 -10.06 -5.72
CA ASN A 145 18.76 -10.89 -4.55
C ASN A 145 19.41 -10.19 -3.36
N THR A 146 18.60 -9.59 -2.50
CA THR A 146 19.06 -8.70 -1.42
C THR A 146 19.08 -9.40 -0.06
N MET A 147 18.65 -10.66 0.01
CA MET A 147 18.73 -11.43 1.25
C MET A 147 20.20 -11.68 1.61
N ASN A 148 20.56 -11.48 2.87
CA ASN A 148 21.86 -11.90 3.37
C ASN A 148 21.99 -13.42 3.23
N THR A 149 23.09 -13.87 2.64
CA THR A 149 23.35 -15.29 2.35
C THR A 149 23.57 -16.16 3.59
N GLU A 150 23.82 -15.52 4.74
CA GLU A 150 23.95 -16.20 6.05
C GLU A 150 22.60 -16.44 6.73
N ILE A 151 21.51 -15.84 6.19
CA ILE A 151 20.14 -16.01 6.71
C ILE A 151 19.40 -17.00 5.83
N THR A 152 18.87 -18.05 6.43
CA THR A 152 18.03 -19.01 5.70
C THR A 152 16.58 -18.58 5.73
N GLN A 153 15.80 -18.96 4.71
CA GLN A 153 14.37 -18.65 4.65
C GLN A 153 13.60 -19.24 5.83
N ASP A 154 14.07 -20.40 6.36
CA ASP A 154 13.45 -21.10 7.50
C ASP A 154 13.63 -20.35 8.83
N ASP A 155 14.59 -19.43 8.91
CA ASP A 155 14.79 -18.58 10.09
C ASP A 155 13.79 -17.42 10.14
N LEU A 156 13.09 -17.15 9.05
CA LEU A 156 12.20 -16.01 8.92
C LEU A 156 10.73 -16.41 9.07
N VAL A 157 9.93 -15.54 9.66
CA VAL A 157 8.50 -15.79 9.88
C VAL A 157 7.63 -14.89 9.00
N ASP A 158 6.54 -15.45 8.50
CA ASP A 158 5.51 -14.66 7.83
C ASP A 158 4.60 -13.97 8.86
N ALA A 159 4.38 -12.70 8.62
CA ALA A 159 3.43 -11.91 9.40
C ALA A 159 1.99 -12.25 9.06
N LYS A 160 1.12 -12.13 10.06
CA LYS A 160 -0.34 -12.25 9.90
C LYS A 160 -1.01 -10.97 10.33
N VAL A 161 -1.96 -10.49 9.55
CA VAL A 161 -2.87 -9.45 10.02
C VAL A 161 -3.86 -10.11 10.96
N VAL A 162 -3.96 -9.56 12.17
CA VAL A 162 -4.89 -10.02 13.21
C VAL A 162 -5.72 -8.85 13.70
N ARG A 163 -6.86 -9.15 14.31
CA ARG A 163 -7.74 -8.16 14.92
C ARG A 163 -8.16 -8.61 16.30
N TYR A 164 -8.28 -7.66 17.19
CA TYR A 164 -8.86 -7.88 18.52
C TYR A 164 -9.72 -6.70 18.92
N LYS A 165 -10.71 -6.96 19.79
CA LYS A 165 -11.57 -5.91 20.33
C LYS A 165 -10.88 -5.20 21.47
N SER A 166 -10.87 -3.88 21.43
CA SER A 166 -10.46 -3.03 22.53
C SER A 166 -11.55 -3.00 23.63
N PHE A 167 -11.27 -2.33 24.75
CA PHE A 167 -12.14 -2.24 25.92
C PHE A 167 -13.54 -1.69 25.62
N ASP A 168 -13.69 -0.91 24.56
CA ASP A 168 -14.94 -0.29 24.10
C ASP A 168 -15.56 -0.99 22.89
N GLY A 169 -15.02 -2.15 22.49
CA GLY A 169 -15.50 -2.96 21.38
C GLY A 169 -14.95 -2.57 20.01
N VAL A 170 -14.19 -1.47 19.89
CA VAL A 170 -13.53 -1.10 18.64
C VAL A 170 -12.52 -2.16 18.24
N GLU A 171 -12.57 -2.58 16.99
CA GLU A 171 -11.67 -3.58 16.44
C GLU A 171 -10.32 -2.95 16.06
N ILE A 172 -9.24 -3.48 16.61
CA ILE A 172 -7.88 -2.97 16.43
C ILE A 172 -7.11 -3.90 15.50
N PRO A 173 -6.78 -3.46 14.27
CA PRO A 173 -5.95 -4.23 13.37
C PRO A 173 -4.49 -4.19 13.83
N SER A 174 -3.79 -5.30 13.65
CA SER A 174 -2.39 -5.43 14.07
C SER A 174 -1.65 -6.42 13.19
N ILE A 175 -0.33 -6.27 13.12
CA ILE A 175 0.54 -7.21 12.42
C ILE A 175 1.20 -8.10 13.47
N TYR A 176 1.01 -9.39 13.32
CA TYR A 176 1.43 -10.39 14.29
C TYR A 176 2.52 -11.27 13.74
N TYR A 177 3.64 -11.40 14.48
CA TYR A 177 4.78 -12.25 14.18
C TYR A 177 4.98 -13.24 15.31
N LYS A 178 5.00 -14.53 14.97
CA LYS A 178 5.14 -15.61 15.94
C LYS A 178 6.34 -16.50 15.62
N PRO A 179 7.24 -16.77 16.56
CA PRO A 179 8.33 -17.73 16.38
C PRO A 179 7.83 -19.11 15.96
N HIS A 180 8.57 -19.79 15.08
CA HIS A 180 8.21 -21.12 14.58
C HIS A 180 8.12 -22.17 15.68
N HIS A 181 9.02 -22.11 16.69
CA HIS A 181 9.12 -23.10 17.77
C HIS A 181 8.01 -23.02 18.83
N ILE A 182 7.24 -21.91 18.88
CA ILE A 182 6.18 -21.74 19.88
C ILE A 182 4.93 -22.53 19.43
N LYS A 183 4.55 -23.55 20.22
CA LYS A 183 3.35 -24.35 19.94
C LYS A 183 2.05 -23.61 20.32
N PRO A 184 0.90 -24.06 19.80
CA PRO A 184 -0.39 -23.56 20.26
C PRO A 184 -0.56 -23.73 21.78
N GLY A 185 -0.93 -22.66 22.50
CA GLY A 185 -1.12 -22.66 23.95
C GLY A 185 0.14 -22.42 24.79
N GLU A 186 1.33 -22.46 24.20
CA GLU A 186 2.57 -22.08 24.89
C GLU A 186 2.67 -20.56 25.05
N LYS A 187 3.22 -20.14 26.21
CA LYS A 187 3.52 -18.73 26.49
C LYS A 187 4.93 -18.40 26.02
N ALA A 188 5.08 -17.20 25.47
CA ALA A 188 6.37 -16.64 25.06
C ALA A 188 6.46 -15.18 25.52
N PRO A 189 7.68 -14.63 25.70
CA PRO A 189 7.83 -13.20 25.86
C PRO A 189 7.26 -12.46 24.65
N ALA A 190 6.58 -11.35 24.89
CA ALA A 190 5.92 -10.60 23.83
C ALA A 190 6.35 -9.13 23.84
N LEU A 191 6.47 -8.55 22.66
CA LEU A 191 6.75 -7.14 22.44
C LEU A 191 5.61 -6.50 21.69
N VAL A 192 5.20 -5.34 22.18
CA VAL A 192 4.27 -4.46 21.46
C VAL A 192 5.10 -3.43 20.67
N TRP A 193 4.95 -3.47 19.36
CA TRP A 193 5.58 -2.53 18.45
C TRP A 193 4.61 -1.43 18.09
N VAL A 194 4.97 -0.19 18.39
CA VAL A 194 4.11 0.98 18.14
C VAL A 194 4.76 1.84 17.06
N HIS A 195 3.99 2.14 15.99
CA HIS A 195 4.43 3.09 14.99
C HIS A 195 4.33 4.53 15.49
N GLY A 196 5.07 5.44 14.86
CA GLY A 196 5.00 6.86 15.14
C GLY A 196 3.92 7.61 14.38
N GLY A 197 3.81 8.89 14.70
CA GLY A 197 3.05 9.78 13.87
C GLY A 197 2.07 10.73 14.50
N PRO A 198 1.06 10.44 15.35
CA PRO A 198 0.36 9.17 15.63
C PRO A 198 -0.36 8.56 14.41
N GLY A 199 -0.71 9.36 13.39
CA GLY A 199 -1.46 8.92 12.20
C GLY A 199 -0.68 8.03 11.22
N GLY A 200 0.41 7.37 11.65
CA GLY A 200 1.13 6.39 10.85
C GLY A 200 0.37 5.07 10.70
N GLN A 201 1.06 4.04 10.20
CA GLN A 201 0.54 2.68 10.07
C GLN A 201 1.66 1.66 10.19
N SER A 202 1.48 0.62 11.01
CA SER A 202 2.26 -0.61 10.92
C SER A 202 1.81 -1.39 9.68
N ARG A 203 2.75 -1.67 8.78
CA ARG A 203 2.46 -2.37 7.52
C ARG A 203 3.16 -3.73 7.48
N VAL A 204 2.61 -4.64 6.69
CA VAL A 204 3.29 -5.89 6.39
C VAL A 204 4.50 -5.60 5.51
N GLY A 205 5.68 -6.00 5.95
CA GLY A 205 6.92 -5.78 5.22
C GLY A 205 8.11 -6.38 5.97
N TYR A 206 9.25 -6.47 5.30
CA TYR A 206 10.47 -6.99 5.90
C TYR A 206 11.08 -5.98 6.88
N SER A 207 11.23 -6.42 8.11
CA SER A 207 11.97 -5.69 9.15
C SER A 207 13.03 -6.62 9.74
N PRO A 208 14.32 -6.38 9.48
CA PRO A 208 15.38 -7.23 10.03
C PRO A 208 15.36 -7.25 11.55
N LEU A 209 15.01 -6.13 12.20
CA LEU A 209 14.92 -6.07 13.65
C LEU A 209 13.77 -6.93 14.20
N ILE A 210 12.59 -6.87 13.56
CA ILE A 210 11.46 -7.72 13.98
C ILE A 210 11.80 -9.19 13.75
N GLN A 211 12.38 -9.56 12.60
CA GLN A 211 12.81 -10.94 12.33
C GLN A 211 13.87 -11.42 13.34
N TYR A 212 14.83 -10.56 13.68
CA TYR A 212 15.81 -10.87 14.73
C TYR A 212 15.15 -11.15 16.08
N LEU A 213 14.24 -10.30 16.54
CA LEU A 213 13.52 -10.48 17.80
C LEU A 213 12.69 -11.76 17.81
N VAL A 214 12.00 -12.05 16.72
CA VAL A 214 11.18 -13.26 16.60
C VAL A 214 12.05 -14.52 16.57
N ASN A 215 13.19 -14.48 15.88
CA ASN A 215 14.15 -15.58 15.88
C ASN A 215 14.73 -15.85 17.28
N HIS A 216 14.83 -14.81 18.13
CA HIS A 216 15.22 -14.92 19.54
C HIS A 216 14.05 -15.27 20.49
N GLY A 217 12.93 -15.71 19.96
CA GLY A 217 11.81 -16.27 20.74
C GLY A 217 10.76 -15.26 21.20
N TYR A 218 10.84 -14.00 20.78
CA TYR A 218 9.81 -13.01 21.08
C TYR A 218 8.64 -13.09 20.11
N VAL A 219 7.43 -13.11 20.61
CA VAL A 219 6.25 -12.76 19.82
C VAL A 219 6.22 -11.25 19.66
N VAL A 220 5.99 -10.76 18.43
CA VAL A 220 5.85 -9.32 18.17
C VAL A 220 4.46 -9.03 17.64
N ILE A 221 3.79 -8.04 18.25
CA ILE A 221 2.53 -7.49 17.75
C ILE A 221 2.71 -6.02 17.42
N ALA A 222 2.64 -5.67 16.14
CA ALA A 222 2.72 -4.30 15.66
C ALA A 222 1.31 -3.74 15.51
N VAL A 223 0.91 -2.88 16.45
CA VAL A 223 -0.47 -2.42 16.63
C VAL A 223 -0.75 -1.23 15.72
N ASN A 224 -1.90 -1.24 15.04
CA ASN A 224 -2.49 -0.08 14.41
C ASN A 224 -3.60 0.45 15.33
N ASN A 225 -3.20 1.29 16.29
CA ASN A 225 -4.13 1.91 17.26
C ASN A 225 -5.11 2.87 16.56
N ARG A 226 -6.12 3.32 17.29
CA ARG A 226 -7.01 4.40 16.84
C ARG A 226 -6.18 5.59 16.37
N GLY A 227 -6.59 6.23 15.27
CA GLY A 227 -5.84 7.29 14.62
C GLY A 227 -4.83 6.78 13.58
N SER A 228 -4.63 5.46 13.43
CA SER A 228 -3.79 4.93 12.35
C SER A 228 -4.42 5.13 10.99
N SER A 229 -3.59 5.50 9.99
CA SER A 229 -4.00 5.60 8.60
C SER A 229 -4.28 4.24 7.95
N GLY A 230 -4.95 4.25 6.80
CA GLY A 230 -5.20 3.06 5.98
C GLY A 230 -6.39 2.20 6.40
N TYR A 231 -7.16 2.66 7.38
CA TYR A 231 -8.37 1.98 7.88
C TYR A 231 -9.62 2.87 7.78
N GLY A 232 -9.55 3.87 6.92
CA GLY A 232 -10.62 4.81 6.66
C GLY A 232 -10.59 6.06 7.54
N LYS A 233 -11.32 7.06 7.10
CA LYS A 233 -11.40 8.39 7.73
C LYS A 233 -11.96 8.33 9.16
N THR A 234 -12.97 7.50 9.37
CA THR A 234 -13.57 7.31 10.70
C THR A 234 -12.57 6.76 11.70
N PHE A 235 -11.80 5.73 11.34
CA PHE A 235 -10.79 5.14 12.21
C PHE A 235 -9.61 6.11 12.44
N PHE A 236 -9.19 6.82 11.39
CA PHE A 236 -8.12 7.83 11.47
C PHE A 236 -8.44 8.95 12.45
N LYS A 237 -9.71 9.39 12.52
CA LYS A 237 -10.15 10.46 13.42
C LYS A 237 -10.45 10.02 14.85
N MET A 238 -10.32 8.75 15.18
CA MET A 238 -10.67 8.26 16.52
C MET A 238 -9.77 8.76 17.65
N ASP A 239 -8.62 9.34 17.37
CA ASP A 239 -7.72 9.95 18.35
C ASP A 239 -7.70 11.49 18.29
N ASP A 240 -8.47 12.11 17.39
CA ASP A 240 -8.57 13.56 17.30
C ASP A 240 -9.11 14.14 18.61
N LEU A 241 -8.41 15.12 19.18
CA LEU A 241 -8.80 15.88 20.36
C LEU A 241 -9.06 15.05 21.64
N LYS A 242 -8.38 13.91 21.81
CA LYS A 242 -8.51 13.03 22.98
C LYS A 242 -7.25 12.97 23.81
#